data_be15c2a4e32f8f242301ce3e220f2902
#
_entry.id   be15c2a4e32f8f242301ce3e220f2902
#
_cell.length_a   1.000
_cell.length_b   1.000
_cell.length_c   1.000
_cell.angle_alpha   90.00
_cell.angle_beta   90.00
_cell.angle_gamma   90.00
#
_symmetry.space_group_name_H-M   'P 1'
#
loop_
_entity.id
_entity.type
_entity.pdbx_description
1 polymer ?
#
loop_
_entity_poly.entity_id
_entity_poly.type
_entity_poly.pdbx_seq_one_letter_code
_entity_poly.pdbx_strand_id
1 'polypeptide(L)'
;MDARFLGIAELAETPSVAVVVDVMRACTVAAWAFGRGAEKIVLAESLAEALALKARHPDWVALKDGPPAPGFDLVNSPGLLRSVDLGGRTVVQKTTAGTVGALAVKDASLVLCAGFVVAEATARILRARRCDGVTFVVTGEDGRADEDLACAQYIAGRAAGAGTDAAGFLRRAGGSRAAEELATGVRQGVHPDDVALCLELDRFPFAMVAALEDPLMVLRPCAVPFPVGDARI
;
A
#
# COMPACT_ATOMS: atom_id res chain seq x y z
N MET A 1 21.16 3.05 6.55
CA MET A 1 19.99 2.16 6.62
C MET A 1 20.27 0.94 5.76
N ASP A 2 20.27 -0.23 6.37
CA ASP A 2 20.36 -1.50 5.64
C ASP A 2 18.98 -1.87 5.11
N ALA A 3 18.84 -2.08 3.79
CA ALA A 3 17.57 -2.35 3.12
C ALA A 3 17.61 -3.74 2.50
N ARG A 4 16.69 -4.61 2.94
CA ARG A 4 16.47 -5.94 2.35
C ARG A 4 15.18 -5.93 1.55
N PHE A 5 15.18 -6.59 0.40
CA PHE A 5 14.01 -6.72 -0.49
C PHE A 5 13.66 -8.19 -0.59
N LEU A 6 12.53 -8.59 -0.04
CA LEU A 6 12.13 -9.99 0.09
C LEU A 6 10.70 -10.19 -0.40
N GLY A 7 10.44 -11.32 -1.02
CA GLY A 7 9.08 -11.82 -1.21
C GLY A 7 8.49 -12.35 0.09
N ILE A 8 7.15 -12.52 0.11
CA ILE A 8 6.46 -13.03 1.32
C ILE A 8 6.99 -14.40 1.73
N ALA A 9 7.26 -15.29 0.77
CA ALA A 9 7.78 -16.63 1.03
C ALA A 9 9.23 -16.67 1.52
N GLU A 10 9.98 -15.58 1.35
CA GLU A 10 11.38 -15.46 1.77
C GLU A 10 11.53 -14.95 3.21
N LEU A 11 10.44 -14.59 3.87
CA LEU A 11 10.43 -14.13 5.25
C LEU A 11 10.70 -15.32 6.20
N ALA A 12 11.97 -15.49 6.60
CA ALA A 12 12.38 -16.56 7.54
C ALA A 12 12.08 -16.18 9.00
N GLU A 13 11.99 -14.89 9.29
CA GLU A 13 11.71 -14.33 10.62
C GLU A 13 10.91 -13.02 10.49
N THR A 14 10.22 -12.63 11.55
CA THR A 14 9.52 -11.35 11.59
C THR A 14 10.53 -10.20 11.67
N PRO A 15 10.58 -9.28 10.70
CA PRO A 15 11.49 -8.13 10.75
C PRO A 15 11.03 -7.12 11.82
N SER A 16 11.98 -6.38 12.42
CA SER A 16 11.62 -5.29 13.33
C SER A 16 10.87 -4.16 12.62
N VAL A 17 11.29 -3.83 11.39
CA VAL A 17 10.65 -2.81 10.55
C VAL A 17 10.36 -3.41 9.18
N ALA A 18 9.10 -3.40 8.79
CA ALA A 18 8.63 -3.86 7.49
C ALA A 18 7.97 -2.73 6.70
N VAL A 19 8.26 -2.66 5.40
CA VAL A 19 7.53 -1.85 4.42
C VAL A 19 6.93 -2.79 3.39
N VAL A 20 5.63 -2.98 3.44
CA VAL A 20 4.89 -3.81 2.49
C VAL A 20 4.58 -2.97 1.26
N VAL A 21 5.06 -3.41 0.10
CA VAL A 21 4.89 -2.68 -1.15
C VAL A 21 4.00 -3.47 -2.10
N ASP A 22 2.89 -2.85 -2.47
CA ASP A 22 1.94 -3.34 -3.47
C ASP A 22 1.43 -2.13 -4.28
N VAL A 23 2.15 -1.82 -5.35
CA VAL A 23 1.87 -0.65 -6.21
C VAL A 23 0.61 -0.88 -7.03
N MET A 24 0.47 -2.07 -7.61
CA MET A 24 -0.62 -2.41 -8.52
C MET A 24 -1.42 -3.62 -8.01
N ARG A 25 -2.32 -3.37 -6.95
CA ARG A 25 -2.90 -2.06 -6.67
C ARG A 25 -3.19 -1.82 -5.17
N ALA A 26 -2.97 -2.80 -4.29
CA ALA A 26 -3.57 -2.79 -2.95
C ALA A 26 -3.18 -1.57 -2.11
N CYS A 27 -1.90 -1.22 -2.03
CA CYS A 27 -1.45 -0.07 -1.23
C CYS A 27 -1.83 1.27 -1.88
N THR A 28 -1.85 1.34 -3.22
CA THR A 28 -2.35 2.52 -3.93
C THR A 28 -3.83 2.75 -3.63
N VAL A 29 -4.67 1.70 -3.71
CA VAL A 29 -6.10 1.79 -3.41
C VAL A 29 -6.35 2.20 -1.95
N ALA A 30 -5.57 1.65 -1.02
CA ALA A 30 -5.63 2.07 0.39
C ALA A 30 -5.33 3.56 0.57
N ALA A 31 -4.28 4.07 -0.09
CA ALA A 31 -3.95 5.50 -0.05
C ALA A 31 -5.07 6.37 -0.64
N TRP A 32 -5.65 5.96 -1.76
CA TRP A 32 -6.81 6.65 -2.35
C TRP A 32 -8.03 6.60 -1.43
N ALA A 33 -8.29 5.48 -0.74
CA ALA A 33 -9.38 5.38 0.23
C ALA A 33 -9.22 6.40 1.36
N PHE A 34 -8.01 6.55 1.91
CA PHE A 34 -7.72 7.61 2.89
C PHE A 34 -7.85 9.01 2.30
N GLY A 35 -7.40 9.21 1.07
CA GLY A 35 -7.58 10.46 0.33
C GLY A 35 -9.06 10.81 0.08
N ARG A 36 -9.94 9.83 0.11
CA ARG A 36 -11.41 9.96 0.04
C ARG A 36 -12.09 10.01 1.41
N GLY A 37 -11.31 10.10 2.49
CA GLY A 37 -11.80 10.32 3.84
C GLY A 37 -12.07 9.07 4.66
N ALA A 38 -11.64 7.88 4.22
CA ALA A 38 -11.73 6.69 5.05
C ALA A 38 -10.99 6.92 6.38
N GLU A 39 -11.60 6.51 7.49
CA GLU A 39 -11.02 6.65 8.83
C GLU A 39 -9.91 5.61 9.07
N LYS A 40 -10.20 4.37 8.69
CA LYS A 40 -9.29 3.23 8.80
C LYS A 40 -9.63 2.14 7.79
N ILE A 41 -8.64 1.27 7.55
CA ILE A 41 -8.82 0.08 6.70
C ILE A 41 -8.49 -1.16 7.53
N VAL A 42 -9.42 -2.08 7.61
CA VAL A 42 -9.22 -3.41 8.22
C VAL A 42 -8.72 -4.35 7.13
N LEU A 43 -7.57 -4.97 7.34
CA LEU A 43 -6.97 -5.94 6.43
C LEU A 43 -7.47 -7.34 6.76
N ALA A 44 -8.34 -7.89 5.92
CA ALA A 44 -8.94 -9.19 6.16
C ALA A 44 -8.06 -10.34 5.63
N GLU A 45 -8.01 -11.45 6.37
CA GLU A 45 -7.26 -12.66 5.99
C GLU A 45 -7.93 -13.41 4.83
N SER A 46 -9.27 -13.36 4.76
CA SER A 46 -10.05 -14.07 3.76
C SER A 46 -11.26 -13.27 3.27
N LEU A 47 -11.81 -13.66 2.12
CA LEU A 47 -13.09 -13.11 1.63
C LEU A 47 -14.23 -13.40 2.60
N ALA A 48 -14.23 -14.58 3.23
CA ALA A 48 -15.23 -14.96 4.22
C ALA A 48 -15.18 -14.06 5.46
N GLU A 49 -13.97 -13.74 5.94
CA GLU A 49 -13.80 -12.81 7.05
C GLU A 49 -14.24 -11.39 6.67
N ALA A 50 -13.88 -10.91 5.49
CA ALA A 50 -14.32 -9.59 5.02
C ALA A 50 -15.84 -9.49 4.98
N LEU A 51 -16.53 -10.51 4.48
CA LEU A 51 -18.00 -10.57 4.47
C LEU A 51 -18.59 -10.67 5.88
N ALA A 52 -17.97 -11.45 6.79
CA ALA A 52 -18.41 -11.55 8.17
C ALA A 52 -18.26 -10.22 8.92
N LEU A 53 -17.18 -9.48 8.67
CA LEU A 53 -16.97 -8.13 9.21
C LEU A 53 -18.02 -7.16 8.66
N LYS A 54 -18.27 -7.18 7.36
CA LYS A 54 -19.31 -6.37 6.71
C LYS A 54 -20.70 -6.68 7.27
N ALA A 55 -21.01 -7.94 7.51
CA ALA A 55 -22.30 -8.35 8.07
C ALA A 55 -22.50 -7.85 9.51
N ARG A 56 -21.43 -7.82 10.31
CA ARG A 56 -21.44 -7.28 11.70
C ARG A 56 -21.46 -5.75 11.73
N HIS A 57 -20.92 -5.11 10.71
CA HIS A 57 -20.80 -3.65 10.58
C HIS A 57 -21.34 -3.22 9.20
N PRO A 58 -22.67 -3.13 9.02
CA PRO A 58 -23.29 -2.85 7.72
C PRO A 58 -22.88 -1.50 7.10
N ASP A 59 -22.44 -0.54 7.91
CA ASP A 59 -21.92 0.76 7.53
C ASP A 59 -20.46 0.72 7.00
N TRP A 60 -19.73 -0.36 7.25
CA TRP A 60 -18.39 -0.52 6.68
C TRP A 60 -18.43 -0.80 5.18
N VAL A 61 -17.36 -0.46 4.47
CA VAL A 61 -17.25 -0.67 3.02
C VAL A 61 -16.33 -1.85 2.74
N ALA A 62 -16.86 -2.89 2.11
CA ALA A 62 -16.06 -4.07 1.77
C ALA A 62 -15.47 -3.95 0.36
N LEU A 63 -14.16 -4.18 0.24
CA LEU A 63 -13.38 -4.05 -0.98
C LEU A 63 -12.55 -5.31 -1.23
N LYS A 64 -12.50 -5.77 -2.48
CA LYS A 64 -11.74 -6.98 -2.88
C LYS A 64 -11.10 -6.86 -4.26
N ASP A 65 -10.13 -7.73 -4.53
CA ASP A 65 -9.58 -7.95 -5.88
C ASP A 65 -10.56 -8.62 -6.84
N GLY A 66 -10.28 -8.43 -8.12
CA GLY A 66 -11.01 -9.07 -9.22
C GLY A 66 -12.38 -8.44 -9.49
N PRO A 67 -13.30 -9.15 -10.15
CA PRO A 67 -14.58 -8.61 -10.55
C PRO A 67 -15.48 -8.30 -9.34
N PRO A 68 -16.50 -7.43 -9.53
CA PRO A 68 -17.55 -7.25 -8.53
C PRO A 68 -18.15 -8.59 -8.07
N ALA A 69 -18.43 -8.69 -6.78
CA ALA A 69 -19.02 -9.90 -6.20
C ALA A 69 -20.05 -9.54 -5.13
N PRO A 70 -21.09 -10.38 -4.91
CA PRO A 70 -22.10 -10.15 -3.89
C PRO A 70 -21.47 -9.93 -2.50
N GLY A 71 -21.98 -8.93 -1.79
CA GLY A 71 -21.52 -8.56 -0.45
C GLY A 71 -20.30 -7.65 -0.39
N PHE A 72 -19.65 -7.38 -1.53
CA PHE A 72 -18.59 -6.38 -1.67
C PHE A 72 -19.13 -5.13 -2.34
N ASP A 73 -18.78 -3.97 -1.79
CA ASP A 73 -19.22 -2.67 -2.27
C ASP A 73 -18.31 -2.14 -3.39
N LEU A 74 -17.02 -2.47 -3.31
CA LEU A 74 -15.98 -1.94 -4.18
C LEU A 74 -15.03 -3.05 -4.65
N VAL A 75 -14.32 -2.75 -5.73
CA VAL A 75 -13.20 -3.54 -6.23
C VAL A 75 -11.89 -2.77 -6.04
N ASN A 76 -10.77 -3.49 -6.03
CA ASN A 76 -9.43 -2.94 -5.81
C ASN A 76 -8.91 -2.15 -7.03
N SER A 77 -9.55 -0.99 -7.31
CA SER A 77 -9.24 -0.10 -8.43
C SER A 77 -9.25 1.35 -7.96
N PRO A 78 -8.10 2.07 -8.02
CA PRO A 78 -8.05 3.48 -7.65
C PRO A 78 -8.92 4.34 -8.58
N GLY A 79 -9.02 3.97 -9.87
CA GLY A 79 -9.85 4.67 -10.83
C GLY A 79 -11.35 4.62 -10.53
N LEU A 80 -11.83 3.49 -10.05
CA LEU A 80 -13.23 3.34 -9.62
C LEU A 80 -13.47 3.96 -8.23
N LEU A 81 -12.50 3.87 -7.34
CA LEU A 81 -12.63 4.35 -5.96
C LEU A 81 -12.52 5.89 -5.85
N ARG A 82 -11.75 6.54 -6.72
CA ARG A 82 -11.46 8.00 -6.62
C ARG A 82 -12.69 8.92 -6.58
N SER A 83 -13.84 8.46 -7.07
CA SER A 83 -15.10 9.22 -7.06
C SER A 83 -16.02 8.85 -5.89
N VAL A 84 -15.65 7.86 -5.06
CA VAL A 84 -16.45 7.40 -3.94
C VAL A 84 -16.19 8.28 -2.71
N ASP A 85 -17.23 8.69 -2.01
CA ASP A 85 -17.10 9.35 -0.70
C ASP A 85 -16.97 8.28 0.39
N LEU A 86 -15.86 8.32 1.11
CA LEU A 86 -15.56 7.42 2.22
C LEU A 86 -15.42 8.16 3.56
N GLY A 87 -15.91 9.41 3.63
CA GLY A 87 -15.80 10.28 4.80
C GLY A 87 -16.22 9.59 6.11
N GLY A 88 -15.27 9.38 7.04
CA GLY A 88 -15.49 8.72 8.32
C GLY A 88 -15.80 7.22 8.27
N ARG A 89 -15.73 6.58 7.08
CA ARG A 89 -16.06 5.16 6.91
C ARG A 89 -14.85 4.28 7.23
N THR A 90 -15.14 3.11 7.78
CA THR A 90 -14.18 1.99 7.84
C THR A 90 -14.26 1.18 6.55
N VAL A 91 -13.12 0.88 5.95
CA VAL A 91 -13.02 -0.03 4.81
C VAL A 91 -12.51 -1.39 5.27
N VAL A 92 -13.10 -2.49 4.80
CA VAL A 92 -12.52 -3.83 4.94
C VAL A 92 -11.92 -4.20 3.60
N GLN A 93 -10.60 -4.37 3.57
CA GLN A 93 -9.87 -4.69 2.35
C GLN A 93 -9.34 -6.13 2.38
N LYS A 94 -9.65 -6.90 1.34
CA LYS A 94 -9.04 -8.21 1.08
C LYS A 94 -8.47 -8.25 -0.32
N THR A 95 -7.14 -8.40 -0.41
CA THR A 95 -6.44 -8.53 -1.69
C THR A 95 -5.59 -9.80 -1.75
N THR A 96 -5.15 -10.17 -2.94
CA THR A 96 -4.42 -11.41 -3.20
C THR A 96 -3.00 -11.38 -2.65
N ALA A 97 -2.35 -10.20 -2.67
CA ALA A 97 -0.94 -10.03 -2.31
C ALA A 97 -0.73 -9.01 -1.18
N GLY A 98 -1.21 -7.78 -1.32
CA GLY A 98 -0.92 -6.70 -0.37
C GLY A 98 -1.42 -6.96 1.04
N THR A 99 -2.67 -7.43 1.22
CA THR A 99 -3.17 -7.79 2.56
C THR A 99 -2.44 -9.01 3.13
N VAL A 100 -2.08 -9.97 2.29
CA VAL A 100 -1.30 -11.15 2.71
C VAL A 100 0.09 -10.74 3.19
N GLY A 101 0.76 -9.84 2.46
CA GLY A 101 2.07 -9.30 2.84
C GLY A 101 2.03 -8.56 4.18
N ALA A 102 1.02 -7.71 4.41
CA ALA A 102 0.87 -6.99 5.66
C ALA A 102 0.62 -7.92 6.86
N LEU A 103 -0.23 -8.94 6.67
CA LEU A 103 -0.51 -9.94 7.70
C LEU A 103 0.71 -10.84 8.00
N ALA A 104 1.55 -11.13 7.01
CA ALA A 104 2.77 -11.94 7.20
C ALA A 104 3.80 -11.25 8.12
N VAL A 105 3.73 -9.94 8.27
CA VAL A 105 4.65 -9.15 9.12
C VAL A 105 3.92 -8.44 10.28
N LYS A 106 2.72 -8.89 10.64
CA LYS A 106 1.85 -8.23 11.63
C LYS A 106 2.49 -8.05 13.02
N ASP A 107 3.45 -8.90 13.36
CA ASP A 107 4.16 -8.88 14.64
C ASP A 107 5.43 -8.01 14.61
N ALA A 108 5.72 -7.33 13.49
CA ALA A 108 6.81 -6.36 13.41
C ALA A 108 6.53 -5.13 14.29
N SER A 109 7.58 -4.53 14.85
CA SER A 109 7.46 -3.32 15.69
C SER A 109 6.95 -2.11 14.91
N LEU A 110 7.17 -2.08 13.59
CA LEU A 110 6.64 -1.09 12.67
C LEU A 110 6.31 -1.75 11.34
N VAL A 111 5.05 -1.64 10.94
CA VAL A 111 4.59 -2.04 9.60
C VAL A 111 4.11 -0.82 8.85
N LEU A 112 4.70 -0.58 7.69
CA LEU A 112 4.25 0.45 6.74
C LEU A 112 3.71 -0.26 5.49
N CYS A 113 2.64 0.29 4.89
CA CYS A 113 2.15 -0.14 3.58
C CYS A 113 2.39 1.00 2.59
N ALA A 114 2.96 0.71 1.42
CA ALA A 114 3.41 1.76 0.51
C ALA A 114 3.18 1.44 -0.97
N GLY A 115 3.02 2.49 -1.73
CA GLY A 115 3.12 2.59 -3.18
C GLY A 115 3.76 3.94 -3.52
N PHE A 116 3.94 4.26 -4.81
CA PHE A 116 4.52 5.54 -5.22
C PHE A 116 3.73 6.74 -4.70
N VAL A 117 2.42 6.61 -4.56
CA VAL A 117 1.51 7.68 -4.13
C VAL A 117 1.78 8.21 -2.71
N VAL A 118 2.56 7.49 -1.89
CA VAL A 118 2.94 7.85 -0.50
C VAL A 118 4.44 7.63 -0.23
N ALA A 119 5.27 7.57 -1.27
CA ALA A 119 6.65 7.14 -1.16
C ALA A 119 7.51 8.06 -0.28
N GLU A 120 7.45 9.38 -0.48
CA GLU A 120 8.21 10.34 0.33
C GLU A 120 7.73 10.34 1.79
N ALA A 121 6.43 10.26 2.03
CA ALA A 121 5.89 10.19 3.38
C ALA A 121 6.39 8.93 4.11
N THR A 122 6.42 7.79 3.43
CA THR A 122 6.99 6.54 3.96
C THR A 122 8.48 6.70 4.26
N ALA A 123 9.27 7.23 3.33
CA ALA A 123 10.69 7.48 3.51
C ALA A 123 10.98 8.42 4.69
N ARG A 124 10.14 9.43 4.91
CA ARG A 124 10.25 10.35 6.05
C ARG A 124 10.04 9.65 7.39
N ILE A 125 9.07 8.74 7.50
CA ILE A 125 8.87 7.95 8.73
C ILE A 125 10.13 7.12 9.03
N LEU A 126 10.69 6.45 8.02
CA LEU A 126 11.91 5.65 8.19
C LEU A 126 13.10 6.49 8.66
N ARG A 127 13.29 7.69 8.08
CA ARG A 127 14.33 8.64 8.51
C ARG A 127 14.10 9.13 9.94
N ALA A 128 12.88 9.58 10.25
CA ALA A 128 12.54 10.12 11.57
C ALA A 128 12.73 9.10 12.68
N ARG A 129 12.46 7.82 12.40
CA ARG A 129 12.64 6.73 13.35
C ARG A 129 14.06 6.16 13.39
N ARG A 130 14.98 6.68 12.53
CA ARG A 130 16.37 6.23 12.43
C ARG A 130 16.49 4.71 12.34
N CYS A 131 15.66 4.12 11.45
CA CYS A 131 15.66 2.68 11.27
C CYS A 131 17.00 2.20 10.69
N ASP A 132 17.74 1.37 11.42
CA ASP A 132 19.03 0.83 10.98
C ASP A 132 18.84 -0.24 9.91
N GLY A 133 17.88 -1.14 10.09
CA GLY A 133 17.49 -2.20 9.14
C GLY A 133 16.00 -2.11 8.79
N VAL A 134 15.70 -2.22 7.50
CA VAL A 134 14.33 -2.22 6.97
C VAL A 134 14.16 -3.35 5.97
N THR A 135 13.12 -4.17 6.17
CA THR A 135 12.73 -5.19 5.20
C THR A 135 11.58 -4.67 4.36
N PHE A 136 11.82 -4.51 3.07
CA PHE A 136 10.80 -4.23 2.07
C PHE A 136 10.21 -5.56 1.60
N VAL A 137 8.91 -5.76 1.87
CA VAL A 137 8.17 -6.94 1.43
C VAL A 137 7.54 -6.63 0.08
N VAL A 138 8.12 -7.18 -0.98
CA VAL A 138 7.64 -7.09 -2.36
C VAL A 138 6.57 -8.15 -2.54
N THR A 139 5.31 -7.75 -2.74
CA THR A 139 4.19 -8.70 -2.62
C THR A 139 3.85 -9.44 -3.90
N GLY A 140 4.10 -8.84 -5.06
CA GLY A 140 3.80 -9.43 -6.37
C GLY A 140 4.87 -10.41 -6.85
N GLU A 141 4.47 -11.38 -7.69
CA GLU A 141 5.33 -12.32 -8.42
C GLU A 141 6.42 -13.00 -7.54
N ASP A 142 6.02 -13.49 -6.37
CA ASP A 142 6.92 -14.13 -5.41
C ASP A 142 8.14 -13.24 -5.03
N GLY A 143 7.91 -11.93 -4.91
CA GLY A 143 8.94 -10.97 -4.54
C GLY A 143 9.72 -10.37 -5.71
N ARG A 144 9.27 -10.59 -6.94
CA ARG A 144 9.96 -10.17 -8.18
C ARG A 144 9.16 -9.18 -9.03
N ALA A 145 7.98 -8.76 -8.60
CA ALA A 145 7.19 -7.77 -9.32
C ALA A 145 7.97 -6.46 -9.51
N ASP A 146 8.19 -6.08 -10.76
CA ASP A 146 9.04 -4.95 -11.12
C ASP A 146 8.54 -3.62 -10.58
N GLU A 147 7.23 -3.39 -10.57
CA GLU A 147 6.62 -2.19 -10.02
C GLU A 147 6.81 -2.05 -8.51
N ASP A 148 6.63 -3.15 -7.77
CA ASP A 148 6.79 -3.18 -6.32
C ASP A 148 8.25 -3.00 -5.94
N LEU A 149 9.14 -3.74 -6.61
CA LEU A 149 10.59 -3.65 -6.37
C LEU A 149 11.13 -2.27 -6.74
N ALA A 150 10.67 -1.66 -7.84
CA ALA A 150 11.05 -0.30 -8.22
C ALA A 150 10.63 0.71 -7.14
N CYS A 151 9.40 0.61 -6.65
CA CYS A 151 8.90 1.48 -5.58
C CYS A 151 9.68 1.28 -4.27
N ALA A 152 9.91 0.04 -3.87
CA ALA A 152 10.68 -0.31 -2.67
C ALA A 152 12.10 0.29 -2.71
N GLN A 153 12.81 0.14 -3.84
CA GLN A 153 14.15 0.69 -4.06
C GLN A 153 14.14 2.22 -4.07
N TYR A 154 13.12 2.84 -4.67
CA TYR A 154 12.96 4.29 -4.63
C TYR A 154 12.79 4.79 -3.19
N ILE A 155 11.87 4.19 -2.41
CA ILE A 155 11.65 4.54 -0.99
C ILE A 155 12.93 4.35 -0.17
N ALA A 156 13.66 3.24 -0.36
CA ALA A 156 14.91 2.97 0.34
C ALA A 156 15.98 4.05 0.04
N GLY A 157 16.14 4.43 -1.21
CA GLY A 157 17.05 5.51 -1.62
C GLY A 157 16.66 6.85 -0.99
N ARG A 158 15.39 7.20 -1.03
CA ARG A 158 14.85 8.42 -0.37
C ARG A 158 15.09 8.39 1.15
N ALA A 159 14.84 7.26 1.79
CA ALA A 159 15.05 7.09 3.23
C ALA A 159 16.54 7.19 3.62
N ALA A 160 17.46 6.77 2.76
CA ALA A 160 18.90 6.91 2.95
C ALA A 160 19.42 8.34 2.70
N GLY A 161 18.57 9.28 2.29
CA GLY A 161 18.96 10.67 1.99
C GLY A 161 19.62 10.86 0.62
N ALA A 162 19.55 9.84 -0.25
CA ALA A 162 20.05 9.96 -1.61
C ALA A 162 19.15 10.90 -2.44
N GLY A 163 19.76 11.71 -3.30
CA GLY A 163 19.05 12.50 -4.31
C GLY A 163 18.51 11.58 -5.43
N THR A 164 17.54 10.71 -5.07
CA THR A 164 17.06 9.64 -5.96
C THR A 164 16.08 10.22 -6.98
N ASP A 165 16.44 10.15 -8.27
CA ASP A 165 15.52 10.49 -9.37
C ASP A 165 14.44 9.42 -9.53
N ALA A 166 13.17 9.85 -9.46
CA ALA A 166 12.02 8.95 -9.57
C ALA A 166 11.79 8.43 -10.99
N ALA A 167 12.22 9.15 -12.02
CA ALA A 167 11.84 8.88 -13.41
C ALA A 167 12.21 7.47 -13.88
N GLY A 168 13.38 6.97 -13.48
CA GLY A 168 13.84 5.62 -13.81
C GLY A 168 12.96 4.53 -13.17
N PHE A 169 12.59 4.72 -11.91
CA PHE A 169 11.74 3.78 -11.17
C PHE A 169 10.31 3.76 -11.69
N LEU A 170 9.74 4.93 -11.98
CA LEU A 170 8.39 5.05 -12.55
C LEU A 170 8.32 4.42 -13.96
N ARG A 171 9.34 4.65 -14.81
CA ARG A 171 9.38 3.98 -16.13
C ARG A 171 9.44 2.45 -15.99
N ARG A 172 10.27 1.93 -15.04
CA ARG A 172 10.35 0.48 -14.80
C ARG A 172 9.01 -0.07 -14.33
N ALA A 173 8.36 0.60 -13.39
CA ALA A 173 7.05 0.19 -12.90
C ALA A 173 5.96 0.27 -13.99
N GLY A 174 5.98 1.29 -14.84
CA GLY A 174 5.06 1.43 -15.97
C GLY A 174 5.26 0.40 -17.08
N GLY A 175 6.46 -0.19 -17.19
CA GLY A 175 6.76 -1.30 -18.11
C GLY A 175 6.63 -2.68 -17.48
N SER A 176 6.11 -2.80 -16.25
CA SER A 176 5.95 -4.08 -15.57
C SER A 176 4.83 -4.92 -16.18
N ARG A 177 4.89 -6.22 -15.93
CA ARG A 177 3.83 -7.15 -16.31
C ARG A 177 2.47 -6.76 -15.69
N ALA A 178 2.45 -6.31 -14.44
CA ALA A 178 1.22 -5.87 -13.79
C ALA A 178 0.61 -4.66 -14.50
N ALA A 179 1.44 -3.68 -14.93
CA ALA A 179 0.98 -2.54 -15.73
C ALA A 179 0.38 -2.96 -17.08
N GLU A 180 1.02 -3.89 -17.77
CA GLU A 180 0.53 -4.45 -19.04
C GLU A 180 -0.81 -5.17 -18.85
N GLU A 181 -0.92 -6.06 -17.85
CA GLU A 181 -2.14 -6.81 -17.54
C GLU A 181 -3.32 -5.89 -17.16
N LEU A 182 -3.05 -4.76 -16.48
CA LEU A 182 -4.07 -3.74 -16.18
C LEU A 182 -4.47 -2.97 -17.45
N ALA A 183 -3.51 -2.52 -18.24
CA ALA A 183 -3.75 -1.73 -19.45
C ALA A 183 -4.50 -2.53 -20.53
N THR A 184 -4.22 -3.84 -20.63
CA THR A 184 -4.88 -4.74 -21.62
C THR A 184 -6.19 -5.32 -21.14
N GLY A 185 -6.58 -5.10 -19.88
CA GLY A 185 -7.83 -5.61 -19.29
C GLY A 185 -7.82 -7.13 -19.04
N VAL A 186 -6.65 -7.76 -19.03
CA VAL A 186 -6.49 -9.19 -18.63
C VAL A 186 -6.93 -9.37 -17.18
N ARG A 187 -6.64 -8.41 -16.30
CA ARG A 187 -7.18 -8.39 -14.94
C ARG A 187 -8.59 -7.84 -14.95
N GLN A 188 -9.47 -8.44 -14.14
CA GLN A 188 -10.85 -7.97 -13.98
C GLN A 188 -10.96 -6.94 -12.83
N GLY A 189 -12.04 -6.14 -12.84
CA GLY A 189 -12.24 -5.10 -11.83
C GLY A 189 -11.22 -3.99 -11.95
N VAL A 190 -10.96 -3.53 -13.18
CA VAL A 190 -9.98 -2.50 -13.50
C VAL A 190 -10.65 -1.28 -14.11
N HIS A 191 -9.98 -0.13 -14.02
CA HIS A 191 -10.32 1.11 -14.71
C HIS A 191 -9.15 1.51 -15.62
N PRO A 192 -9.40 2.12 -16.80
CA PRO A 192 -8.33 2.53 -17.73
C PRO A 192 -7.24 3.43 -17.09
N ASP A 193 -7.62 4.22 -16.08
CA ASP A 193 -6.68 5.12 -15.38
C ASP A 193 -5.89 4.44 -14.27
N ASP A 194 -6.12 3.16 -13.95
CA ASP A 194 -5.50 2.51 -12.78
C ASP A 194 -3.98 2.57 -12.81
N VAL A 195 -3.36 2.29 -13.98
CA VAL A 195 -1.90 2.34 -14.12
C VAL A 195 -1.38 3.76 -13.84
N ALA A 196 -1.99 4.77 -14.45
CA ALA A 196 -1.58 6.17 -14.27
C ALA A 196 -1.71 6.61 -12.80
N LEU A 197 -2.82 6.25 -12.15
CA LEU A 197 -3.06 6.57 -10.73
C LEU A 197 -2.12 5.85 -9.77
N CYS A 198 -1.69 4.62 -10.11
CA CYS A 198 -0.69 3.88 -9.33
C CYS A 198 0.72 4.48 -9.45
N LEU A 199 1.01 5.17 -10.54
CA LEU A 199 2.30 5.79 -10.81
C LEU A 199 2.36 7.28 -10.44
N GLU A 200 1.30 7.87 -9.90
CA GLU A 200 1.36 9.21 -9.32
C GLU A 200 2.36 9.21 -8.14
N LEU A 201 3.38 10.07 -8.25
CA LEU A 201 4.39 10.16 -7.21
C LEU A 201 3.92 11.12 -6.10
N ASP A 202 4.01 10.66 -4.85
CA ASP A 202 3.77 11.49 -3.64
C ASP A 202 2.44 12.25 -3.67
N ARG A 203 1.41 11.60 -4.21
CA ARG A 203 0.06 12.15 -4.30
C ARG A 203 -0.50 12.56 -2.95
N PHE A 204 -0.17 11.80 -1.91
CA PHE A 204 -0.69 12.00 -0.57
C PHE A 204 0.43 12.29 0.44
N PRO A 205 0.23 13.25 1.37
CA PRO A 205 1.27 13.70 2.30
C PRO A 205 1.36 12.88 3.58
N PHE A 206 0.72 11.71 3.65
CA PHE A 206 0.71 10.81 4.80
C PHE A 206 1.38 9.48 4.47
N ALA A 207 1.96 8.84 5.47
CA ALA A 207 2.34 7.43 5.42
C ALA A 207 1.18 6.55 5.92
N MET A 208 1.20 5.27 5.55
CA MET A 208 0.21 4.30 6.01
C MET A 208 0.85 3.32 6.97
N VAL A 209 0.40 3.32 8.23
CA VAL A 209 0.89 2.46 9.30
C VAL A 209 -0.15 1.40 9.59
N ALA A 210 0.28 0.14 9.58
CA ALA A 210 -0.55 -0.99 9.98
C ALA A 210 -0.16 -1.47 11.39
N ALA A 211 -1.16 -1.76 12.22
CA ALA A 211 -0.98 -2.25 13.57
C ALA A 211 -2.12 -3.21 13.95
N LEU A 212 -1.84 -4.11 14.89
CA LEU A 212 -2.88 -4.94 15.50
C LEU A 212 -3.73 -4.10 16.44
N GLU A 213 -5.01 -4.01 16.15
CA GLU A 213 -6.07 -3.51 17.02
C GLU A 213 -6.98 -4.71 17.36
N ASP A 214 -6.57 -5.48 18.35
CA ASP A 214 -7.00 -6.85 18.68
C ASP A 214 -8.48 -7.16 18.37
N PRO A 215 -8.75 -8.18 17.55
CA PRO A 215 -7.80 -9.08 16.89
C PRO A 215 -7.43 -8.65 15.46
N LEU A 216 -7.83 -7.47 15.00
CA LEU A 216 -7.78 -7.05 13.60
C LEU A 216 -6.49 -6.33 13.25
N MET A 217 -5.95 -6.59 12.07
CA MET A 217 -4.88 -5.78 11.49
C MET A 217 -5.49 -4.53 10.86
N VAL A 218 -5.16 -3.36 11.37
CA VAL A 218 -5.75 -2.07 10.97
C VAL A 218 -4.69 -1.16 10.37
N LEU A 219 -4.97 -0.64 9.20
CA LEU A 219 -4.16 0.36 8.51
C LEU A 219 -4.75 1.75 8.77
N ARG A 220 -3.88 2.71 9.11
CA ARG A 220 -4.26 4.11 9.34
C ARG A 220 -3.33 5.08 8.62
N PRO A 221 -3.83 6.24 8.17
CA PRO A 221 -2.98 7.31 7.68
C PRO A 221 -2.25 7.97 8.86
N CYS A 222 -0.95 8.15 8.71
CA CYS A 222 -0.10 8.80 9.68
C CYS A 222 0.46 10.09 9.09
N ALA A 223 0.08 11.24 9.65
CA ALA A 223 0.67 12.51 9.26
C ALA A 223 2.17 12.50 9.56
N VAL A 224 2.95 12.89 8.58
CA VAL A 224 4.41 12.98 8.75
C VAL A 224 4.75 14.43 9.08
N PRO A 225 5.42 14.69 10.21
CA PRO A 225 5.86 16.04 10.53
C PRO A 225 6.71 16.61 9.38
N PHE A 226 6.37 17.81 8.91
CA PHE A 226 7.27 18.54 8.03
C PHE A 226 8.57 18.80 8.81
N PRO A 227 9.75 18.65 8.20
CA PRO A 227 10.98 19.10 8.86
C PRO A 227 10.80 20.59 9.15
N VAL A 228 10.92 20.94 10.44
CA VAL A 228 11.04 22.35 10.87
C VAL A 228 12.41 22.82 10.35
N GLY A 229 12.44 23.45 9.19
CA GLY A 229 13.68 23.97 8.65
C GLY A 229 13.75 23.96 7.13
N ASP A 230 12.79 24.62 6.44
CA ASP A 230 13.02 25.25 5.14
C ASP A 230 11.98 26.34 4.90
N ALA A 231 11.81 27.19 5.90
CA ALA A 231 11.31 28.55 5.66
C ALA A 231 12.52 29.37 5.11
N ARG A 232 12.83 29.22 3.84
CA ARG A 232 13.56 30.26 3.11
C ARG A 232 12.57 31.06 2.32
N ILE A 233 12.42 32.28 2.80
CA ILE A 233 11.83 33.46 2.18
C ILE A 233 12.35 33.65 0.75
#